data_02db3cbd403c5813e63850f91ff25618
#
_entry.id   02db3cbd403c5813e63850f91ff25618
#
_cell.length_a   1.000
_cell.length_b   1.000
_cell.length_c   1.000
_cell.angle_alpha   90.00
_cell.angle_beta   90.00
_cell.angle_gamma   90.00
#
_symmetry.space_group_name_H-M   'P 1'
#
loop_
_entity.id
_entity.type
_entity.pdbx_description
1 polymer ?
#
loop_
_entity_poly.entity_id
_entity_poly.type
_entity_poly.pdbx_seq_one_letter_code
_entity_poly.pdbx_strand_id
1 'polypeptide(L)'
;AELTDDQEIAIEENINALLDLKDYSLPVLKIRKKADEEDVADIFKRVNSGGQNLNENNFIETLLSVYDNDVHDKIMQFCAESRIPKDGTSFNNIIEVDPTHLIRMAVGYGFNRARMRYGYKILRGKNLKTGETSEETRKENLEIFKQALDVVMNINNWHAYLNLFPNAGYIRGNL
;
A
#
# COMPACT_ATOMS: atom_id res chain seq x y z
N ALA A 1 -37.59 5.86 -22.40
CA ALA A 1 -37.24 7.26 -22.63
C ALA A 1 -36.33 7.25 -23.86
N GLU A 2 -36.68 8.00 -24.89
CA GLU A 2 -35.84 8.22 -26.05
C GLU A 2 -34.68 9.13 -25.64
N LEU A 3 -33.48 8.81 -26.14
CA LEU A 3 -32.28 9.62 -25.92
C LEU A 3 -32.41 10.92 -26.74
N THR A 4 -31.82 11.99 -26.27
CA THR A 4 -31.66 13.20 -27.07
C THR A 4 -30.47 13.05 -28.02
N ASP A 5 -30.47 13.78 -29.16
CA ASP A 5 -29.37 13.75 -30.13
C ASP A 5 -28.00 14.02 -29.49
N ASP A 6 -27.92 14.95 -28.51
CA ASP A 6 -26.68 15.25 -27.77
C ASP A 6 -26.24 14.07 -26.89
N GLN A 7 -27.16 13.29 -26.36
CA GLN A 7 -26.85 12.10 -25.56
C GLN A 7 -26.38 10.94 -26.45
N GLU A 8 -26.94 10.78 -27.63
CA GLU A 8 -26.51 9.79 -28.62
C GLU A 8 -25.09 10.09 -29.09
N ILE A 9 -24.79 11.33 -29.44
CA ILE A 9 -23.45 11.77 -29.81
C ILE A 9 -22.43 11.50 -28.70
N ALA A 10 -22.74 11.87 -27.45
CA ALA A 10 -21.84 11.65 -26.32
C ALA A 10 -21.59 10.16 -26.05
N ILE A 11 -22.58 9.30 -26.23
CA ILE A 11 -22.44 7.85 -26.12
C ILE A 11 -21.54 7.30 -27.23
N GLU A 12 -21.75 7.75 -28.47
CA GLU A 12 -20.95 7.31 -29.61
C GLU A 12 -19.47 7.73 -29.45
N GLU A 13 -19.20 8.96 -29.03
CA GLU A 13 -17.85 9.45 -28.73
C GLU A 13 -17.17 8.61 -27.63
N ASN A 14 -17.87 8.30 -26.55
CA ASN A 14 -17.34 7.48 -25.48
C ASN A 14 -17.05 6.02 -25.92
N ILE A 15 -17.93 5.45 -26.75
CA ILE A 15 -17.70 4.10 -27.32
C ILE A 15 -16.49 4.12 -28.23
N ASN A 16 -16.35 5.12 -29.09
CA ASN A 16 -15.20 5.25 -29.98
C ASN A 16 -13.89 5.42 -29.18
N ALA A 17 -13.88 6.25 -28.14
CA ALA A 17 -12.73 6.41 -27.26
C ALA A 17 -12.32 5.09 -26.55
N LEU A 18 -13.29 4.25 -26.17
CA LEU A 18 -13.02 2.92 -25.63
C LEU A 18 -12.47 1.96 -26.69
N LEU A 19 -12.96 2.03 -27.92
CA LEU A 19 -12.45 1.22 -29.02
C LEU A 19 -11.02 1.59 -29.39
N ASP A 20 -10.68 2.88 -29.37
CA ASP A 20 -9.34 3.41 -29.64
C ASP A 20 -8.30 2.93 -28.62
N LEU A 21 -8.72 2.50 -27.41
CA LEU A 21 -7.81 1.89 -26.43
C LEU A 21 -7.14 0.61 -26.94
N LYS A 22 -7.73 -0.09 -27.92
CA LYS A 22 -7.10 -1.27 -28.54
C LYS A 22 -5.83 -0.93 -29.31
N ASP A 23 -5.76 0.27 -29.87
CA ASP A 23 -4.64 0.74 -30.67
C ASP A 23 -3.64 1.56 -29.86
N TYR A 24 -3.91 1.70 -28.54
CA TYR A 24 -3.03 2.43 -27.64
C TYR A 24 -1.73 1.67 -27.41
N SER A 25 -0.62 2.25 -27.87
CA SER A 25 0.71 1.68 -27.69
C SER A 25 1.23 1.92 -26.27
N LEU A 26 1.36 0.83 -25.50
CA LEU A 26 2.02 0.89 -24.21
C LEU A 26 3.54 0.75 -24.40
N PRO A 27 4.35 1.75 -24.02
CA PRO A 27 5.79 1.62 -24.04
C PRO A 27 6.23 0.62 -22.97
N VAL A 28 6.94 -0.44 -23.37
CA VAL A 28 7.46 -1.46 -22.46
C VAL A 28 8.97 -1.33 -22.32
N LEU A 29 9.44 -1.03 -21.12
CA LEU A 29 10.86 -1.05 -20.79
C LEU A 29 11.25 -2.43 -20.25
N LYS A 30 12.03 -3.19 -21.01
CA LYS A 30 12.60 -4.46 -20.55
C LYS A 30 13.87 -4.24 -19.77
N ILE A 31 13.86 -4.56 -18.49
CA ILE A 31 15.06 -4.57 -17.64
C ILE A 31 15.86 -5.87 -17.90
N ARG A 32 17.18 -5.79 -17.95
CA ARG A 32 18.04 -6.96 -18.18
C ARG A 32 17.97 -7.91 -17.00
N LYS A 33 18.04 -9.24 -17.27
CA LYS A 33 18.05 -10.28 -16.23
C LYS A 33 19.22 -10.17 -15.21
N LYS A 34 20.27 -9.41 -15.53
CA LYS A 34 21.44 -9.19 -14.68
C LYS A 34 21.30 -7.95 -13.78
N ALA A 35 20.20 -7.16 -13.93
CA ALA A 35 19.96 -6.04 -13.05
C ALA A 35 19.66 -6.60 -11.66
N ASP A 36 20.32 -6.07 -10.64
CA ASP A 36 20.00 -6.41 -9.26
C ASP A 36 18.71 -5.67 -8.82
N GLU A 37 18.22 -6.00 -7.64
CA GLU A 37 16.99 -5.39 -7.10
C GLU A 37 17.12 -3.87 -6.89
N GLU A 38 18.35 -3.38 -6.68
CA GLU A 38 18.65 -1.97 -6.49
C GLU A 38 18.56 -1.20 -7.80
N ASP A 39 19.13 -1.78 -8.87
CA ASP A 39 19.01 -1.26 -10.24
C ASP A 39 17.54 -1.19 -10.68
N VAL A 40 16.75 -2.24 -10.39
CA VAL A 40 15.32 -2.27 -10.72
C VAL A 40 14.57 -1.19 -9.96
N ALA A 41 14.84 -1.04 -8.66
CA ALA A 41 14.22 -0.02 -7.83
C ALA A 41 14.56 1.41 -8.29
N ASP A 42 15.81 1.64 -8.67
CA ASP A 42 16.26 2.94 -9.17
C ASP A 42 15.67 3.25 -10.56
N ILE A 43 15.60 2.28 -11.46
CA ILE A 43 14.94 2.43 -12.76
C ILE A 43 13.46 2.75 -12.56
N PHE A 44 12.77 2.01 -11.69
CA PHE A 44 11.37 2.23 -11.38
C PHE A 44 11.13 3.63 -10.82
N LYS A 45 11.97 4.08 -9.89
CA LYS A 45 11.92 5.44 -9.35
C LYS A 45 12.13 6.50 -10.43
N ARG A 46 13.08 6.31 -11.35
CA ARG A 46 13.35 7.25 -12.45
C ARG A 46 12.24 7.31 -13.48
N VAL A 47 11.69 6.15 -13.88
CA VAL A 47 10.57 6.09 -14.83
C VAL A 47 9.35 6.82 -14.26
N ASN A 48 9.09 6.66 -12.96
CA ASN A 48 7.95 7.30 -12.31
C ASN A 48 8.21 8.76 -11.88
N SER A 49 9.47 9.23 -11.86
CA SER A 49 9.79 10.62 -11.53
C SER A 49 9.37 11.63 -12.61
N GLY A 50 9.05 11.17 -13.83
CA GLY A 50 8.48 11.97 -14.90
C GLY A 50 6.95 12.07 -14.88
N GLY A 51 6.28 11.33 -13.96
CA GLY A 51 4.83 11.31 -13.76
C GLY A 51 4.44 11.68 -12.33
N GLN A 52 3.36 11.09 -11.80
CA GLN A 52 3.06 11.19 -10.37
C GLN A 52 4.19 10.55 -9.56
N ASN A 53 4.77 11.32 -8.64
CA ASN A 53 5.80 10.81 -7.75
C ASN A 53 5.25 9.63 -6.95
N LEU A 54 5.70 8.42 -7.26
CA LEU A 54 5.52 7.29 -6.36
C LEU A 54 6.22 7.65 -5.06
N ASN A 55 5.44 7.86 -4.02
CA ASN A 55 5.98 8.07 -2.69
C ASN A 55 6.54 6.75 -2.13
N GLU A 56 7.33 6.81 -1.09
CA GLU A 56 7.91 5.63 -0.42
C GLU A 56 6.85 4.59 -0.04
N ASN A 57 5.61 5.03 0.17
CA ASN A 57 4.50 4.18 0.58
C ASN A 57 4.04 3.24 -0.54
N ASN A 58 3.78 3.76 -1.73
CA ASN A 58 3.36 2.97 -2.89
C ASN A 58 4.44 1.94 -3.27
N PHE A 59 5.70 2.30 -3.06
CA PHE A 59 6.82 1.40 -3.32
C PHE A 59 6.87 0.25 -2.30
N ILE A 60 6.58 0.52 -1.02
CA ILE A 60 6.50 -0.51 0.03
C ILE A 60 5.35 -1.48 -0.25
N GLU A 61 4.19 -0.99 -0.67
CA GLU A 61 3.06 -1.82 -1.07
C GLU A 61 3.41 -2.73 -2.26
N THR A 62 4.11 -2.18 -3.26
CA THR A 62 4.62 -2.95 -4.40
C THR A 62 5.61 -4.04 -3.96
N LEU A 63 6.53 -3.73 -3.05
CA LEU A 63 7.46 -4.74 -2.52
C LEU A 63 6.72 -5.85 -1.77
N LEU A 64 5.72 -5.52 -0.97
CA LEU A 64 4.89 -6.52 -0.29
C LEU A 64 4.16 -7.41 -1.27
N SER A 65 3.56 -6.87 -2.33
CA SER A 65 2.90 -7.68 -3.35
C SER A 65 3.85 -8.62 -4.10
N VAL A 66 5.13 -8.27 -4.20
CA VAL A 66 6.16 -9.10 -4.86
C VAL A 66 6.72 -10.17 -3.91
N TYR A 67 6.98 -9.81 -2.65
CA TYR A 67 7.63 -10.73 -1.70
C TYR A 67 6.65 -11.62 -0.95
N ASP A 68 5.44 -11.12 -0.70
CA ASP A 68 4.39 -11.86 0.00
C ASP A 68 3.01 -11.30 -0.32
N ASN A 69 2.40 -11.82 -1.38
CA ASN A 69 1.10 -11.37 -1.86
C ASN A 69 -0.01 -11.61 -0.81
N ASP A 70 0.10 -12.68 0.00
CA ASP A 70 -0.90 -12.99 1.02
C ASP A 70 -0.94 -11.91 2.10
N VAL A 71 0.23 -11.36 2.48
CA VAL A 71 0.34 -10.24 3.41
C VAL A 71 -0.23 -8.97 2.80
N HIS A 72 0.06 -8.70 1.54
CA HIS A 72 -0.50 -7.57 0.82
C HIS A 72 -2.03 -7.64 0.80
N ASP A 73 -2.59 -8.77 0.39
CA ASP A 73 -4.04 -8.95 0.28
C ASP A 73 -4.75 -8.83 1.63
N LYS A 74 -4.16 -9.35 2.71
CA LYS A 74 -4.68 -9.17 4.08
C LYS A 74 -4.75 -7.68 4.48
N ILE A 75 -3.72 -6.90 4.17
CA ILE A 75 -3.69 -5.45 4.43
C ILE A 75 -4.81 -4.76 3.65
N MET A 76 -4.93 -5.06 2.35
CA MET A 76 -5.94 -4.45 1.49
C MET A 76 -7.35 -4.81 1.93
N GLN A 77 -7.59 -6.07 2.30
CA GLN A 77 -8.87 -6.51 2.84
C GLN A 77 -9.22 -5.78 4.14
N PHE A 78 -8.29 -5.68 5.09
CA PHE A 78 -8.49 -4.97 6.35
C PHE A 78 -8.87 -3.50 6.12
N CYS A 79 -8.19 -2.82 5.18
CA CYS A 79 -8.51 -1.45 4.80
C CYS A 79 -9.89 -1.34 4.14
N ALA A 80 -10.27 -2.28 3.28
CA ALA A 80 -11.59 -2.30 2.65
C ALA A 80 -12.70 -2.51 3.69
N GLU A 81 -12.54 -3.47 4.61
CA GLU A 81 -13.49 -3.76 5.67
C GLU A 81 -13.66 -2.59 6.65
N SER A 82 -12.63 -1.76 6.82
CA SER A 82 -12.71 -0.59 7.70
C SER A 82 -13.74 0.46 7.28
N ARG A 83 -14.19 0.41 6.02
CA ARG A 83 -15.15 1.34 5.43
C ARG A 83 -16.57 0.81 5.38
N ILE A 84 -16.77 -0.47 5.67
CA ILE A 84 -18.06 -1.15 5.54
C ILE A 84 -18.60 -1.48 6.93
N PRO A 85 -19.76 -0.91 7.34
CA PRO A 85 -20.35 -1.21 8.63
C PRO A 85 -20.60 -2.71 8.82
N LYS A 86 -19.81 -3.34 9.68
CA LYS A 86 -19.94 -4.76 10.01
C LYS A 86 -19.27 -5.04 11.35
N ASP A 87 -20.01 -5.68 12.25
CA ASP A 87 -19.47 -6.07 13.56
C ASP A 87 -18.35 -7.11 13.42
N GLY A 88 -17.37 -7.00 14.31
CA GLY A 88 -16.21 -7.92 14.36
C GLY A 88 -15.20 -7.70 13.23
N THR A 89 -15.27 -6.58 12.52
CA THR A 89 -14.31 -6.18 11.48
C THR A 89 -13.51 -4.95 11.89
N SER A 90 -12.66 -4.46 11.00
CA SER A 90 -11.90 -3.23 11.18
C SER A 90 -12.73 -1.95 11.03
N PHE A 91 -14.04 -2.08 10.81
CA PHE A 91 -14.94 -0.94 10.62
C PHE A 91 -14.81 0.11 11.74
N ASN A 92 -14.74 1.37 11.33
CA ASN A 92 -14.71 2.50 12.26
C ASN A 92 -15.17 3.80 11.56
N ASN A 93 -15.63 4.75 12.37
CA ASN A 93 -16.01 6.09 11.92
C ASN A 93 -14.99 7.17 12.35
N ILE A 94 -13.78 6.76 12.77
CA ILE A 94 -12.81 7.65 13.41
C ILE A 94 -11.73 8.06 12.43
N ILE A 95 -11.17 7.10 11.68
CA ILE A 95 -10.11 7.35 10.71
C ILE A 95 -10.37 6.56 9.42
N GLU A 96 -9.97 7.13 8.30
CA GLU A 96 -9.85 6.38 7.06
C GLU A 96 -8.56 5.57 7.10
N VAL A 97 -8.71 4.23 7.05
CA VAL A 97 -7.56 3.33 7.12
C VAL A 97 -6.93 3.19 5.75
N ASP A 98 -5.65 3.46 5.69
CA ASP A 98 -4.81 3.34 4.52
C ASP A 98 -3.74 2.28 4.77
N PRO A 99 -3.32 1.47 3.78
CA PRO A 99 -2.27 0.46 3.93
C PRO A 99 -1.01 0.99 4.60
N THR A 100 -0.63 2.24 4.33
CA THR A 100 0.56 2.87 4.92
C THR A 100 0.46 3.06 6.43
N HIS A 101 -0.75 3.23 6.96
CA HIS A 101 -0.97 3.31 8.40
C HIS A 101 -0.62 1.98 9.06
N LEU A 102 -1.15 0.86 8.52
CA LEU A 102 -0.90 -0.48 9.05
C LEU A 102 0.59 -0.87 8.92
N ILE A 103 1.19 -0.59 7.77
CA ILE A 103 2.62 -0.84 7.52
C ILE A 103 3.47 -0.05 8.52
N ARG A 104 3.17 1.23 8.73
CA ARG A 104 3.90 2.07 9.68
C ARG A 104 3.79 1.56 11.11
N MET A 105 2.59 1.13 11.51
CA MET A 105 2.35 0.56 12.83
C MET A 105 3.11 -0.76 12.99
N ALA A 106 3.11 -1.65 12.00
CA ALA A 106 3.85 -2.88 12.00
C ALA A 106 5.37 -2.66 12.08
N VAL A 107 5.90 -1.71 11.32
CA VAL A 107 7.33 -1.31 11.38
C VAL A 107 7.65 -0.70 12.76
N GLY A 108 6.74 0.11 13.30
CA GLY A 108 6.88 0.68 14.64
C GLY A 108 6.94 -0.40 15.72
N TYR A 109 5.99 -1.31 15.71
CA TYR A 109 5.86 -2.38 16.69
C TYR A 109 6.97 -3.43 16.56
N GLY A 110 7.21 -3.95 15.35
CA GLY A 110 8.17 -5.03 15.15
C GLY A 110 9.63 -4.61 15.22
N PHE A 111 9.95 -3.36 14.84
CA PHE A 111 11.33 -2.90 14.70
C PHE A 111 11.69 -1.66 15.50
N ASN A 112 10.76 -1.12 16.29
CA ASN A 112 10.93 0.12 17.04
C ASN A 112 11.36 1.31 16.13
N ARG A 113 10.75 1.42 14.95
CA ARG A 113 11.03 2.45 13.95
C ARG A 113 9.73 3.03 13.39
N ALA A 114 9.52 4.33 13.56
CA ALA A 114 8.27 5.00 13.15
C ALA A 114 8.29 5.59 11.72
N ARG A 115 9.46 5.69 11.07
CA ARG A 115 9.56 6.31 9.74
C ARG A 115 9.46 5.27 8.64
N MET A 116 8.63 5.51 7.62
CA MET A 116 8.38 4.59 6.49
C MET A 116 9.64 4.16 5.74
N ARG A 117 10.65 5.02 5.63
CA ARG A 117 11.96 4.66 5.04
C ARG A 117 12.61 3.42 5.66
N TYR A 118 12.27 3.09 6.90
CA TYR A 118 12.77 1.86 7.53
C TYR A 118 12.00 0.64 7.05
N GLY A 119 10.69 0.77 6.76
CA GLY A 119 9.89 -0.30 6.14
C GLY A 119 10.50 -0.77 4.84
N TYR A 120 10.86 0.18 3.96
CA TYR A 120 11.57 -0.12 2.73
C TYR A 120 12.88 -0.91 2.95
N LYS A 121 13.73 -0.44 3.88
CA LYS A 121 15.00 -1.12 4.19
C LYS A 121 14.79 -2.51 4.77
N ILE A 122 13.82 -2.67 5.66
CA ILE A 122 13.47 -3.92 6.32
C ILE A 122 13.01 -4.96 5.28
N LEU A 123 12.09 -4.60 4.40
CA LEU A 123 11.56 -5.49 3.37
C LEU A 123 12.60 -5.89 2.33
N ARG A 124 13.62 -5.06 2.12
CA ARG A 124 14.78 -5.41 1.29
C ARG A 124 15.84 -6.26 2.01
N GLY A 125 15.60 -6.66 3.24
CA GLY A 125 16.53 -7.49 4.01
C GLY A 125 17.71 -6.74 4.60
N LYS A 126 17.58 -5.43 4.82
CA LYS A 126 18.62 -4.68 5.49
C LYS A 126 18.58 -4.91 6.99
N ASN A 127 19.72 -5.36 7.55
CA ASN A 127 19.92 -5.36 8.99
C ASN A 127 20.11 -3.91 9.46
N LEU A 128 19.21 -3.42 10.30
CA LEU A 128 19.23 -2.02 10.76
C LEU A 128 20.38 -1.70 11.73
N LYS A 129 21.06 -2.72 12.27
CA LYS A 129 22.21 -2.56 13.18
C LYS A 129 23.53 -2.58 12.42
N THR A 130 23.75 -3.59 11.57
CA THR A 130 25.01 -3.77 10.83
C THR A 130 24.99 -2.99 9.50
N GLY A 131 23.83 -2.72 8.94
CA GLY A 131 23.67 -2.08 7.65
C GLY A 131 23.83 -3.03 6.45
N GLU A 132 24.13 -4.30 6.69
CA GLU A 132 24.26 -5.34 5.66
C GLU A 132 22.90 -5.76 5.12
N THR A 133 22.85 -6.24 3.89
CA THR A 133 21.64 -6.71 3.23
C THR A 133 21.84 -8.17 2.82
N SER A 134 20.91 -9.05 3.21
CA SER A 134 20.95 -10.46 2.82
C SER A 134 19.53 -11.02 2.65
N GLU A 135 19.44 -12.13 1.93
CA GLU A 135 18.20 -12.88 1.73
C GLU A 135 17.67 -13.47 3.06
N GLU A 136 18.58 -13.96 3.90
CA GLU A 136 18.26 -14.50 5.22
C GLU A 136 17.66 -13.41 6.10
N THR A 137 18.30 -12.24 6.16
CA THR A 137 17.78 -11.09 6.90
C THR A 137 16.42 -10.63 6.34
N ARG A 138 16.20 -10.74 5.02
CA ARG A 138 14.90 -10.42 4.41
C ARG A 138 13.79 -11.34 4.93
N LYS A 139 14.05 -12.64 4.96
CA LYS A 139 13.09 -13.63 5.48
C LYS A 139 12.80 -13.41 6.96
N GLU A 140 13.82 -13.20 7.77
CA GLU A 140 13.66 -12.89 9.20
C GLU A 140 12.85 -11.61 9.41
N ASN A 141 13.19 -10.55 8.70
CA ASN A 141 12.48 -9.29 8.77
C ASN A 141 11.01 -9.43 8.35
N LEU A 142 10.73 -10.21 7.30
CA LEU A 142 9.37 -10.45 6.83
C LEU A 142 8.54 -11.20 7.88
N GLU A 143 9.12 -12.19 8.56
CA GLU A 143 8.44 -12.90 9.64
C GLU A 143 8.13 -11.97 10.84
N ILE A 144 9.08 -11.14 11.24
CA ILE A 144 8.86 -10.14 12.30
C ILE A 144 7.76 -9.15 11.87
N PHE A 145 7.77 -8.73 10.62
CA PHE A 145 6.77 -7.83 10.07
C PHE A 145 5.37 -8.45 10.06
N LYS A 146 5.24 -9.74 9.66
CA LYS A 146 3.97 -10.49 9.71
C LYS A 146 3.42 -10.59 11.13
N GLN A 147 4.25 -10.99 12.09
CA GLN A 147 3.85 -11.06 13.49
C GLN A 147 3.39 -9.70 14.02
N ALA A 148 4.09 -8.64 13.63
CA ALA A 148 3.70 -7.28 13.99
C ALA A 148 2.35 -6.88 13.36
N LEU A 149 2.11 -7.25 12.11
CA LEU A 149 0.83 -7.02 11.44
C LEU A 149 -0.31 -7.78 12.10
N ASP A 150 -0.10 -9.03 12.47
CA ASP A 150 -1.12 -9.83 13.17
C ASP A 150 -1.54 -9.17 14.50
N VAL A 151 -0.59 -8.55 15.22
CA VAL A 151 -0.90 -7.78 16.43
C VAL A 151 -1.66 -6.49 16.09
N VAL A 152 -1.23 -5.76 15.08
CA VAL A 152 -1.84 -4.49 14.65
C VAL A 152 -3.25 -4.71 14.12
N MET A 153 -3.45 -5.74 13.29
CA MET A 153 -4.74 -6.05 12.67
C MET A 153 -5.64 -6.93 13.56
N ASN A 154 -5.19 -7.31 14.75
CA ASN A 154 -6.08 -7.94 15.71
C ASN A 154 -7.22 -7.00 16.07
N ILE A 155 -8.46 -7.43 15.89
CA ILE A 155 -9.65 -6.57 16.01
C ILE A 155 -9.78 -5.95 17.40
N ASN A 156 -9.45 -6.68 18.45
CA ASN A 156 -9.49 -6.14 19.82
C ASN A 156 -8.43 -5.04 20.02
N ASN A 157 -7.22 -5.26 19.53
CA ASN A 157 -6.15 -4.27 19.58
C ASN A 157 -6.50 -3.04 18.75
N TRP A 158 -7.07 -3.27 17.57
CA TRP A 158 -7.51 -2.22 16.66
C TRP A 158 -8.56 -1.32 17.31
N HIS A 159 -9.63 -1.88 17.85
CA HIS A 159 -10.66 -1.10 18.53
C HIS A 159 -10.15 -0.44 19.81
N ALA A 160 -9.26 -1.10 20.56
CA ALA A 160 -8.62 -0.47 21.71
C ALA A 160 -7.78 0.75 21.31
N TYR A 161 -7.03 0.65 20.22
CA TYR A 161 -6.28 1.75 19.63
C TYR A 161 -7.18 2.91 19.20
N LEU A 162 -8.26 2.62 18.47
CA LEU A 162 -9.22 3.63 18.03
C LEU A 162 -9.87 4.38 19.19
N ASN A 163 -10.14 3.71 20.30
CA ASN A 163 -10.71 4.32 21.51
C ASN A 163 -9.79 5.35 22.20
N LEU A 164 -8.50 5.37 21.84
CA LEU A 164 -7.58 6.38 22.36
C LEU A 164 -7.83 7.76 21.72
N PHE A 165 -8.31 7.83 20.47
CA PHE A 165 -8.48 9.09 19.75
C PHE A 165 -9.54 10.01 20.36
N PRO A 166 -10.78 9.56 20.64
CA PRO A 166 -11.79 10.37 21.30
C PRO A 166 -11.36 10.84 22.67
N ASN A 167 -10.73 9.93 23.45
CA ASN A 167 -10.29 10.21 24.81
C ASN A 167 -9.12 11.20 24.88
N ALA A 168 -8.27 11.21 23.88
CA ALA A 168 -7.11 12.10 23.81
C ALA A 168 -7.43 13.50 23.23
N GLY A 169 -8.67 13.73 22.80
CA GLY A 169 -9.07 15.00 22.19
C GLY A 169 -8.41 15.32 20.84
N TYR A 170 -7.81 14.33 20.20
CA TYR A 170 -7.12 14.49 18.92
C TYR A 170 -8.07 14.66 17.73
N ILE A 171 -9.34 14.33 17.89
CA ILE A 171 -10.35 14.52 16.85
C ILE A 171 -11.08 15.83 17.12
N ARG A 172 -10.49 16.93 16.72
CA ARG A 172 -11.15 18.21 16.61
C ARG A 172 -11.32 18.56 15.14
N GLY A 173 -12.56 18.41 14.65
CA GLY A 173 -13.03 19.28 13.59
C GLY A 173 -12.89 18.84 12.15
N ASN A 174 -12.90 17.54 11.84
CA ASN A 174 -13.23 17.05 10.50
C ASN A 174 -14.21 15.87 10.63
N LEU A 175 -15.38 16.15 11.11
CA LEU A 175 -16.59 15.39 10.91
C LEU A 175 -17.49 16.18 9.97
#